data_4a8bdc41db73a981cd902f20fe2ef86d
#
_entry.id   4a8bdc41db73a981cd902f20fe2ef86d
#
_cell.length_a   1.000
_cell.length_b   1.000
_cell.length_c   1.000
_cell.angle_alpha   90.00
_cell.angle_beta   90.00
_cell.angle_gamma   90.00
#
_symmetry.space_group_name_H-M   'P 1'
#
loop_
_entity.id
_entity.type
_entity.pdbx_description
1 polymer ?
#
loop_
_entity_poly.entity_id
_entity_poly.type
_entity_poly.pdbx_seq_one_letter_code
_entity_poly.pdbx_strand_id
1 'polypeptide(L)'
;MSAKEPNAPGSAEMKAKASTGTSGKYTGIPEYELCLDVSLQLRDALREADYDVIMTREDNETAISNSERAKLANDAGADVMIRIHANGSEDASVNGALALIASQTNPNTSSLYGDSRELAEDVLGSYCANTGMHNLGIQENDTMTGLNWSEVPVMILEMGFMTNEQDDRNMEDADYRNKMVEGIVRGVEQYYESHRTSDADELDELSTELEGEIQERQVQGESW
;
A
#
# COMPACT_ATOMS: atom_id res chain seq x y z
N MET A 1 -24.87 14.37 -9.99
CA MET A 1 -24.57 13.05 -9.37
C MET A 1 -23.15 12.72 -9.74
N SER A 2 -22.30 12.33 -8.79
CA SER A 2 -20.94 11.88 -9.10
C SER A 2 -21.02 10.61 -9.99
N ALA A 3 -20.11 10.50 -10.97
CA ALA A 3 -20.01 9.31 -11.78
C ALA A 3 -19.72 8.08 -10.89
N LYS A 4 -20.28 6.93 -11.25
CA LYS A 4 -20.13 5.68 -10.48
C LYS A 4 -19.38 4.62 -11.29
N GLU A 5 -18.77 3.69 -10.59
CA GLU A 5 -18.07 2.53 -11.13
C GLU A 5 -18.42 1.26 -10.33
N PRO A 6 -18.26 0.06 -10.90
CA PRO A 6 -18.44 -1.19 -10.15
C PRO A 6 -17.44 -1.29 -8.99
N ASN A 7 -17.90 -1.75 -7.84
CA ASN A 7 -17.04 -1.91 -6.64
C ASN A 7 -15.95 -2.98 -6.82
N ALA A 8 -16.19 -3.96 -7.70
CA ALA A 8 -15.24 -5.02 -8.02
C ALA A 8 -15.48 -5.51 -9.45
N PRO A 9 -14.57 -6.28 -10.07
CA PRO A 9 -14.78 -6.92 -11.35
C PRO A 9 -16.08 -7.76 -11.34
N GLY A 10 -16.99 -7.50 -12.27
CA GLY A 10 -18.28 -8.18 -12.38
C GLY A 10 -19.32 -7.84 -11.30
N SER A 11 -19.04 -6.93 -10.37
CA SER A 11 -19.97 -6.51 -9.33
C SER A 11 -21.10 -5.63 -9.86
N ALA A 12 -22.32 -5.88 -9.40
CA ALA A 12 -23.47 -5.01 -9.60
C ALA A 12 -23.52 -3.82 -8.62
N GLU A 13 -22.73 -3.88 -7.54
CA GLU A 13 -22.61 -2.78 -6.59
C GLU A 13 -21.83 -1.61 -7.21
N MET A 14 -22.43 -0.42 -7.17
CA MET A 14 -21.86 0.78 -7.76
C MET A 14 -21.39 1.77 -6.71
N LYS A 15 -20.11 2.10 -6.71
CA LYS A 15 -19.48 3.12 -5.83
C LYS A 15 -19.19 4.42 -6.58
N ALA A 16 -18.96 5.50 -5.87
CA ALA A 16 -18.48 6.74 -6.46
C ALA A 16 -17.07 6.53 -7.05
N LYS A 17 -16.83 7.03 -8.26
CA LYS A 17 -15.52 6.95 -8.93
C LYS A 17 -14.41 7.62 -8.15
N ALA A 18 -14.71 8.73 -7.51
CA ALA A 18 -13.84 9.51 -6.67
C ALA A 18 -14.64 10.29 -5.63
N SER A 19 -14.02 10.63 -4.53
CA SER A 19 -14.54 11.55 -3.53
C SER A 19 -13.52 12.65 -3.27
N THR A 20 -13.95 13.78 -2.73
CA THR A 20 -13.06 14.85 -2.30
C THR A 20 -12.29 14.49 -1.03
N GLY A 21 -12.71 13.39 -0.36
CA GLY A 21 -12.15 13.02 0.93
C GLY A 21 -12.61 13.93 2.07
N THR A 22 -11.88 13.88 3.16
CA THR A 22 -12.05 14.74 4.34
C THR A 22 -11.22 16.03 4.20
N SER A 23 -11.14 16.80 5.26
CA SER A 23 -10.26 17.98 5.36
C SER A 23 -9.81 18.20 6.80
N GLY A 24 -8.65 18.79 6.95
CA GLY A 24 -8.11 19.19 8.24
C GLY A 24 -9.06 20.11 8.99
N LYS A 25 -9.47 19.69 10.17
CA LYS A 25 -10.40 20.46 10.99
C LYS A 25 -9.76 21.71 11.57
N TYR A 26 -8.45 21.69 11.76
CA TYR A 26 -7.67 22.76 12.36
C TYR A 26 -6.79 23.49 11.36
N THR A 27 -6.30 22.78 10.34
CA THR A 27 -5.45 23.34 9.28
C THR A 27 -6.25 23.83 8.08
N GLY A 28 -7.42 23.21 7.81
CA GLY A 28 -8.24 23.47 6.64
C GLY A 28 -7.73 22.84 5.35
N ILE A 29 -6.63 22.05 5.40
CA ILE A 29 -6.05 21.40 4.23
C ILE A 29 -6.98 20.28 3.74
N PRO A 30 -7.36 20.23 2.46
CA PRO A 30 -8.10 19.10 1.91
C PRO A 30 -7.26 17.81 1.88
N GLU A 31 -7.88 16.66 2.15
CA GLU A 31 -7.19 15.37 2.09
C GLU A 31 -6.46 15.13 0.76
N TYR A 32 -7.13 15.46 -0.36
CA TYR A 32 -6.53 15.21 -1.68
C TYR A 32 -5.27 16.04 -1.94
N GLU A 33 -5.13 17.22 -1.34
CA GLU A 33 -3.91 18.04 -1.42
C GLU A 33 -2.80 17.45 -0.56
N LEU A 34 -3.10 17.11 0.69
CA LEU A 34 -2.15 16.46 1.59
C LEU A 34 -1.63 15.14 1.00
N CYS A 35 -2.53 14.28 0.52
CA CYS A 35 -2.15 12.99 -0.05
C CYS A 35 -1.27 13.14 -1.31
N LEU A 36 -1.53 14.15 -2.15
CA LEU A 36 -0.68 14.42 -3.31
C LEU A 36 0.70 14.89 -2.88
N ASP A 37 0.78 15.83 -1.95
CA ASP A 37 2.05 16.39 -1.47
C ASP A 37 2.94 15.31 -0.85
N VAL A 38 2.39 14.48 0.04
CA VAL A 38 3.11 13.32 0.61
C VAL A 38 3.51 12.32 -0.47
N SER A 39 2.61 12.02 -1.43
CA SER A 39 2.91 11.06 -2.49
C SER A 39 4.01 11.52 -3.44
N LEU A 40 4.10 12.82 -3.74
CA LEU A 40 5.18 13.38 -4.57
C LEU A 40 6.52 13.30 -3.85
N GLN A 41 6.56 13.62 -2.55
CA GLN A 41 7.76 13.48 -1.73
C GLN A 41 8.18 12.00 -1.61
N LEU A 42 7.21 11.10 -1.41
CA LEU A 42 7.46 9.67 -1.34
C LEU A 42 8.00 9.11 -2.66
N ARG A 43 7.43 9.53 -3.80
CA ARG A 43 7.95 9.19 -5.14
C ARG A 43 9.44 9.54 -5.27
N ASP A 44 9.78 10.76 -4.89
CA ASP A 44 11.15 11.24 -5.05
C ASP A 44 12.10 10.47 -4.11
N ALA A 45 11.71 10.22 -2.87
CA ALA A 45 12.51 9.45 -1.91
C ALA A 45 12.67 7.96 -2.32
N LEU A 46 11.64 7.33 -2.85
CA LEU A 46 11.73 5.95 -3.35
C LEU A 46 12.62 5.87 -4.61
N ARG A 47 12.56 6.87 -5.49
CA ARG A 47 13.47 6.93 -6.66
C ARG A 47 14.92 7.14 -6.25
N GLU A 48 15.18 7.92 -5.20
CA GLU A 48 16.53 8.07 -4.61
C GLU A 48 17.04 6.75 -3.99
N ALA A 49 16.12 5.86 -3.59
CA ALA A 49 16.41 4.50 -3.10
C ALA A 49 16.39 3.44 -4.22
N ASP A 50 16.51 3.85 -5.50
CA ASP A 50 16.57 2.99 -6.69
C ASP A 50 15.30 2.17 -6.98
N TYR A 51 14.12 2.63 -6.54
CA TYR A 51 12.83 2.05 -6.93
C TYR A 51 12.25 2.74 -8.17
N ASP A 52 11.66 1.95 -9.07
CA ASP A 52 10.81 2.46 -10.15
C ASP A 52 9.43 2.82 -9.62
N VAL A 53 9.05 4.09 -9.72
CA VAL A 53 7.80 4.60 -9.15
C VAL A 53 6.88 5.15 -10.22
N ILE A 54 5.66 4.61 -10.27
CA ILE A 54 4.56 5.08 -11.11
C ILE A 54 3.53 5.78 -10.23
N MET A 55 3.15 6.99 -10.62
CA MET A 55 2.14 7.78 -9.92
C MET A 55 0.77 7.62 -10.60
N THR A 56 -0.29 7.49 -9.81
CA THR A 56 -1.66 7.51 -10.35
C THR A 56 -2.14 8.91 -10.71
N ARG A 57 -1.53 9.94 -10.16
CA ARG A 57 -1.67 11.36 -10.51
C ARG A 57 -0.48 12.15 -10.00
N GLU A 58 -0.16 13.24 -10.65
CA GLU A 58 0.90 14.19 -10.23
C GLU A 58 0.36 15.61 -10.05
N ASP A 59 -0.96 15.79 -10.16
CA ASP A 59 -1.67 17.06 -9.95
C ASP A 59 -3.05 16.83 -9.31
N ASN A 60 -3.75 17.91 -9.00
CA ASN A 60 -5.10 17.87 -8.43
C ASN A 60 -6.22 17.97 -9.49
N GLU A 61 -5.88 18.05 -10.76
CA GLU A 61 -6.81 18.22 -11.89
C GLU A 61 -7.08 16.87 -12.59
N THR A 62 -6.18 15.91 -12.42
CA THR A 62 -6.29 14.57 -13.00
C THR A 62 -7.46 13.80 -12.41
N ALA A 63 -8.51 13.62 -13.22
CA ALA A 63 -9.70 12.88 -12.83
C ALA A 63 -9.55 11.38 -13.12
N ILE A 64 -8.96 10.63 -12.20
CA ILE A 64 -8.78 9.18 -12.27
C ILE A 64 -9.61 8.49 -11.18
N SER A 65 -10.39 7.47 -11.57
CA SER A 65 -11.26 6.72 -10.66
C SER A 65 -10.49 5.68 -9.82
N ASN A 66 -11.15 5.13 -8.79
CA ASN A 66 -10.51 4.13 -7.93
C ASN A 66 -10.14 2.85 -8.68
N SER A 67 -11.01 2.37 -9.61
CA SER A 67 -10.70 1.20 -10.43
C SER A 67 -9.61 1.50 -11.47
N GLU A 68 -9.59 2.72 -12.03
CA GLU A 68 -8.55 3.14 -12.99
C GLU A 68 -7.17 3.22 -12.33
N ARG A 69 -7.09 3.64 -11.06
CA ARG A 69 -5.83 3.63 -10.29
C ARG A 69 -5.30 2.21 -10.08
N ALA A 70 -6.17 1.26 -9.71
CA ALA A 70 -5.78 -0.12 -9.56
C ALA A 70 -5.32 -0.73 -10.91
N LYS A 71 -6.07 -0.48 -11.99
CA LYS A 71 -5.70 -0.93 -13.34
C LYS A 71 -4.36 -0.37 -13.81
N LEU A 72 -4.04 0.86 -13.47
CA LEU A 72 -2.74 1.44 -13.84
C LEU A 72 -1.58 0.65 -13.20
N ALA A 73 -1.71 0.26 -11.95
CA ALA A 73 -0.71 -0.59 -11.29
C ALA A 73 -0.65 -2.01 -11.90
N ASN A 74 -1.82 -2.61 -12.18
CA ASN A 74 -1.94 -3.92 -12.83
C ASN A 74 -1.29 -3.92 -14.22
N ASP A 75 -1.65 -2.95 -15.07
CA ASP A 75 -1.16 -2.83 -16.45
C ASP A 75 0.36 -2.57 -16.50
N ALA A 76 0.89 -1.93 -15.49
CA ALA A 76 2.32 -1.69 -15.34
C ALA A 76 3.09 -2.92 -14.81
N GLY A 77 2.40 -3.93 -14.30
CA GLY A 77 3.02 -5.07 -13.62
C GLY A 77 3.81 -4.62 -12.39
N ALA A 78 3.21 -3.70 -11.61
CA ALA A 78 3.86 -3.22 -10.39
C ALA A 78 3.98 -4.35 -9.35
N ASP A 79 5.08 -4.38 -8.60
CA ASP A 79 5.27 -5.36 -7.54
C ASP A 79 4.31 -5.10 -6.37
N VAL A 80 4.07 -3.83 -6.04
CA VAL A 80 3.15 -3.40 -4.98
C VAL A 80 2.42 -2.10 -5.34
N MET A 81 1.29 -1.87 -4.70
CA MET A 81 0.56 -0.61 -4.76
C MET A 81 0.31 -0.06 -3.35
N ILE A 82 0.79 1.14 -3.07
CA ILE A 82 0.51 1.85 -1.81
C ILE A 82 -0.43 3.02 -2.11
N ARG A 83 -1.56 3.06 -1.41
CA ARG A 83 -2.54 4.14 -1.51
C ARG A 83 -2.45 5.02 -0.28
N ILE A 84 -2.09 6.27 -0.49
CA ILE A 84 -1.92 7.27 0.57
C ILE A 84 -3.24 7.99 0.82
N HIS A 85 -3.73 7.94 2.05
CA HIS A 85 -4.96 8.54 2.54
C HIS A 85 -4.78 9.17 3.93
N ALA A 86 -5.75 9.98 4.34
CA ALA A 86 -5.86 10.47 5.70
C ALA A 86 -7.32 10.37 6.17
N ASN A 87 -7.49 9.87 7.38
CA ASN A 87 -8.79 9.49 7.91
C ASN A 87 -9.54 10.68 8.56
N GLY A 88 -10.79 10.45 8.86
CA GLY A 88 -11.63 11.34 9.66
C GLY A 88 -12.57 10.55 10.57
N SER A 89 -12.87 11.13 11.73
CA SER A 89 -13.80 10.56 12.70
C SER A 89 -14.75 11.64 13.23
N GLU A 90 -15.96 11.24 13.61
CA GLU A 90 -16.88 12.12 14.37
C GLU A 90 -16.35 12.36 15.79
N ASP A 91 -15.60 11.43 16.35
CA ASP A 91 -14.89 11.58 17.61
C ASP A 91 -13.49 12.17 17.36
N ALA A 92 -13.31 13.43 17.69
CA ALA A 92 -12.04 14.15 17.53
C ALA A 92 -10.91 13.66 18.46
N SER A 93 -11.19 12.78 19.42
CA SER A 93 -10.17 12.18 20.27
C SER A 93 -9.45 11.00 19.60
N VAL A 94 -10.03 10.43 18.54
CA VAL A 94 -9.42 9.34 17.77
C VAL A 94 -8.21 9.89 17.01
N ASN A 95 -7.06 9.23 17.18
CA ASN A 95 -5.78 9.61 16.57
C ASN A 95 -4.91 8.39 16.25
N GLY A 96 -3.91 8.56 15.40
CA GLY A 96 -2.98 7.51 15.00
C GLY A 96 -3.16 7.07 13.55
N ALA A 97 -2.34 6.14 13.11
CA ALA A 97 -2.35 5.60 11.74
C ALA A 97 -2.85 4.15 11.71
N LEU A 98 -3.43 3.76 10.58
CA LEU A 98 -3.86 2.39 10.34
C LEU A 98 -3.68 2.02 8.86
N ALA A 99 -3.68 0.73 8.58
CA ALA A 99 -3.70 0.25 7.21
C ALA A 99 -5.01 -0.48 6.89
N LEU A 100 -5.46 -0.37 5.65
CA LEU A 100 -6.59 -1.15 5.14
C LEU A 100 -6.09 -2.09 4.03
N ILE A 101 -6.52 -3.35 4.11
CA ILE A 101 -6.32 -4.36 3.08
C ILE A 101 -7.64 -5.08 2.80
N ALA A 102 -7.73 -5.80 1.68
CA ALA A 102 -8.84 -6.72 1.46
C ALA A 102 -8.73 -7.94 2.40
N SER A 103 -9.86 -8.56 2.72
CA SER A 103 -9.85 -9.75 3.59
C SER A 103 -9.31 -10.99 2.88
N GLN A 104 -8.86 -11.97 3.67
CA GLN A 104 -8.43 -13.27 3.16
C GLN A 104 -9.54 -14.01 2.38
N THR A 105 -10.79 -13.68 2.64
CA THR A 105 -11.96 -14.29 1.98
C THR A 105 -12.52 -13.46 0.84
N ASN A 106 -11.86 -12.34 0.47
CA ASN A 106 -12.29 -11.51 -0.65
C ASN A 106 -12.24 -12.30 -1.96
N PRO A 107 -13.36 -12.42 -2.70
CA PRO A 107 -13.40 -13.25 -3.91
C PRO A 107 -12.53 -12.75 -5.06
N ASN A 108 -12.08 -11.50 -5.01
CA ASN A 108 -11.31 -10.88 -6.10
C ASN A 108 -9.80 -10.88 -5.83
N THR A 109 -9.38 -10.83 -4.56
CA THR A 109 -8.00 -10.51 -4.18
C THR A 109 -7.45 -11.43 -3.08
N SER A 110 -8.10 -12.56 -2.76
CA SER A 110 -7.67 -13.49 -1.71
C SER A 110 -6.27 -14.05 -1.93
N SER A 111 -5.83 -14.22 -3.19
CA SER A 111 -4.48 -14.67 -3.53
C SER A 111 -3.39 -13.64 -3.18
N LEU A 112 -3.75 -12.37 -3.04
CA LEU A 112 -2.85 -11.26 -2.72
C LEU A 112 -2.81 -10.96 -1.23
N TYR A 113 -3.61 -11.68 -0.42
CA TYR A 113 -3.80 -11.35 1.00
C TYR A 113 -2.50 -11.40 1.81
N GLY A 114 -1.70 -12.46 1.60
CA GLY A 114 -0.43 -12.65 2.31
C GLY A 114 0.50 -11.46 2.11
N ASP A 115 0.82 -11.18 0.86
CA ASP A 115 1.76 -10.13 0.47
C ASP A 115 1.22 -8.74 0.81
N SER A 116 -0.10 -8.50 0.61
CA SER A 116 -0.73 -7.23 1.00
C SER A 116 -0.68 -7.00 2.51
N ARG A 117 -0.81 -8.07 3.30
CA ARG A 117 -0.74 -8.01 4.76
C ARG A 117 0.69 -7.73 5.23
N GLU A 118 1.67 -8.41 4.67
CA GLU A 118 3.08 -8.18 4.98
C GLU A 118 3.51 -6.76 4.61
N LEU A 119 3.17 -6.29 3.41
CA LEU A 119 3.38 -4.90 3.00
C LEU A 119 2.75 -3.91 4.00
N ALA A 120 1.53 -4.18 4.46
CA ALA A 120 0.83 -3.32 5.41
C ALA A 120 1.47 -3.36 6.80
N GLU A 121 1.96 -4.51 7.27
CA GLU A 121 2.67 -4.67 8.55
C GLU A 121 3.97 -3.87 8.55
N ASP A 122 4.78 -4.01 7.51
CA ASP A 122 6.08 -3.36 7.38
C ASP A 122 5.94 -1.84 7.21
N VAL A 123 5.08 -1.40 6.29
CA VAL A 123 4.88 0.04 6.04
C VAL A 123 4.26 0.73 7.25
N LEU A 124 3.17 0.20 7.82
CA LEU A 124 2.52 0.82 8.97
C LEU A 124 3.42 0.79 10.21
N GLY A 125 4.11 -0.33 10.43
CA GLY A 125 5.05 -0.49 11.55
C GLY A 125 6.16 0.54 11.51
N SER A 126 6.87 0.65 10.38
CA SER A 126 7.96 1.60 10.16
C SER A 126 7.48 3.04 10.18
N TYR A 127 6.31 3.32 9.58
CA TYR A 127 5.67 4.64 9.62
C TYR A 127 5.41 5.10 11.06
N CYS A 128 4.76 4.27 11.86
CA CYS A 128 4.45 4.61 13.26
C CYS A 128 5.71 4.73 14.11
N ALA A 129 6.71 3.87 13.91
CA ALA A 129 7.98 3.95 14.62
C ALA A 129 8.74 5.25 14.33
N ASN A 130 8.72 5.72 13.07
CA ASN A 130 9.44 6.92 12.65
C ASN A 130 8.71 8.22 13.05
N THR A 131 7.39 8.23 13.01
CA THR A 131 6.55 9.40 13.31
C THR A 131 6.20 9.54 14.79
N GLY A 132 6.20 8.44 15.54
CA GLY A 132 5.68 8.38 16.91
C GLY A 132 4.16 8.34 16.99
N MET A 133 3.45 8.14 15.87
CA MET A 133 1.99 7.96 15.85
C MET A 133 1.57 6.64 16.49
N HIS A 134 0.37 6.63 17.06
CA HIS A 134 -0.25 5.39 17.54
C HIS A 134 -0.52 4.45 16.35
N ASN A 135 -0.03 3.22 16.43
CA ASN A 135 -0.35 2.18 15.48
C ASN A 135 -1.71 1.56 15.83
N LEU A 136 -2.73 1.82 15.03
CA LEU A 136 -4.09 1.31 15.21
C LEU A 136 -4.30 -0.05 14.51
N GLY A 137 -3.25 -0.60 13.91
CA GLY A 137 -3.23 -1.91 13.27
C GLY A 137 -3.82 -1.94 11.87
N ILE A 138 -3.92 -3.14 11.36
CA ILE A 138 -4.45 -3.43 10.03
C ILE A 138 -5.93 -3.80 10.17
N GLN A 139 -6.75 -3.21 9.30
CA GLN A 139 -8.18 -3.50 9.21
C GLN A 139 -8.52 -4.10 7.85
N GLU A 140 -9.31 -5.15 7.84
CA GLU A 140 -9.80 -5.75 6.61
C GLU A 140 -11.05 -5.04 6.11
N ASN A 141 -11.09 -4.70 4.81
CA ASN A 141 -12.20 -3.97 4.21
C ASN A 141 -12.46 -4.37 2.75
N ASP A 142 -13.50 -5.15 2.52
CA ASP A 142 -13.91 -5.63 1.19
C ASP A 142 -14.81 -4.64 0.42
N THR A 143 -15.05 -3.46 0.98
CA THR A 143 -15.92 -2.46 0.35
C THR A 143 -15.15 -1.39 -0.45
N MET A 144 -13.82 -1.47 -0.48
CA MET A 144 -12.95 -0.49 -1.14
C MET A 144 -12.67 -0.89 -2.59
N THR A 145 -13.22 -0.12 -3.53
CA THR A 145 -13.04 -0.34 -4.98
C THR A 145 -11.57 -0.49 -5.37
N GLY A 146 -10.70 0.35 -4.85
CA GLY A 146 -9.29 0.32 -5.20
C GLY A 146 -8.53 -0.90 -4.67
N LEU A 147 -9.01 -1.57 -3.63
CA LEU A 147 -8.50 -2.86 -3.17
C LEU A 147 -9.05 -4.00 -4.04
N ASN A 148 -10.36 -3.98 -4.31
CA ASN A 148 -11.07 -5.04 -5.03
C ASN A 148 -10.67 -5.18 -6.51
N TRP A 149 -10.13 -4.13 -7.13
CA TRP A 149 -9.67 -4.12 -8.53
C TRP A 149 -8.17 -4.37 -8.67
N SER A 150 -7.45 -4.54 -7.57
CA SER A 150 -6.01 -4.80 -7.63
C SER A 150 -5.72 -6.25 -8.03
N GLU A 151 -4.74 -6.42 -8.91
CA GLU A 151 -4.12 -7.69 -9.30
C GLU A 151 -2.69 -7.79 -8.76
N VAL A 152 -2.26 -6.79 -8.00
CA VAL A 152 -0.96 -6.72 -7.32
C VAL A 152 -1.17 -6.51 -5.82
N PRO A 153 -0.23 -6.90 -4.95
CA PRO A 153 -0.28 -6.61 -3.51
C PRO A 153 -0.58 -5.15 -3.24
N VAL A 154 -1.57 -4.86 -2.40
CA VAL A 154 -2.06 -3.50 -2.21
C VAL A 154 -2.47 -3.21 -0.77
N MET A 155 -2.12 -2.02 -0.30
CA MET A 155 -2.60 -1.47 0.96
C MET A 155 -3.07 -0.01 0.81
N ILE A 156 -3.95 0.41 1.71
CA ILE A 156 -4.23 1.83 1.96
C ILE A 156 -3.57 2.20 3.28
N LEU A 157 -2.74 3.23 3.28
CA LEU A 157 -2.21 3.84 4.49
C LEU A 157 -3.08 5.05 4.86
N GLU A 158 -3.76 4.98 5.98
CA GLU A 158 -4.44 6.09 6.64
C GLU A 158 -3.43 6.75 7.59
N MET A 159 -2.81 7.83 7.12
CA MET A 159 -1.64 8.44 7.76
C MET A 159 -1.91 9.07 9.13
N GLY A 160 -3.17 9.39 9.42
CA GLY A 160 -3.61 10.05 10.65
C GLY A 160 -5.04 10.56 10.49
N PHE A 161 -5.62 11.08 11.55
CA PHE A 161 -6.99 11.62 11.54
C PHE A 161 -6.99 13.15 11.38
N MET A 162 -7.43 13.63 10.24
CA MET A 162 -7.56 15.07 9.94
C MET A 162 -8.59 15.78 10.86
N THR A 163 -9.36 15.02 11.61
CA THR A 163 -10.32 15.53 12.62
C THR A 163 -9.72 15.63 14.02
N ASN A 164 -8.54 15.04 14.25
CA ASN A 164 -7.77 15.15 15.49
C ASN A 164 -6.78 16.32 15.39
N GLU A 165 -6.69 17.16 16.44
CA GLU A 165 -5.86 18.37 16.37
C GLU A 165 -4.37 18.06 16.20
N GLN A 166 -3.87 17.06 16.94
CA GLN A 166 -2.45 16.73 16.90
C GLN A 166 -2.06 16.11 15.57
N ASP A 167 -2.86 15.15 15.07
CA ASP A 167 -2.60 14.48 13.80
C ASP A 167 -2.68 15.48 12.63
N ASP A 168 -3.72 16.33 12.60
CA ASP A 168 -3.94 17.32 11.54
C ASP A 168 -2.78 18.33 11.46
N ARG A 169 -2.33 18.86 12.60
CA ARG A 169 -1.19 19.78 12.65
C ARG A 169 0.14 19.09 12.33
N ASN A 170 0.33 17.86 12.79
CA ASN A 170 1.51 17.08 12.47
C ASN A 170 1.64 16.86 10.96
N MET A 171 0.55 16.46 10.29
CA MET A 171 0.54 16.21 8.85
C MET A 171 0.72 17.51 8.02
N GLU A 172 0.41 18.70 8.58
CA GLU A 172 0.71 20.00 7.95
C GLU A 172 2.21 20.35 8.07
N ASP A 173 2.87 19.95 9.14
CA ASP A 173 4.25 20.31 9.43
C ASP A 173 5.22 19.63 8.45
N ALA A 174 6.09 20.42 7.80
CA ALA A 174 7.00 19.92 6.76
C ALA A 174 8.05 18.95 7.33
N ASP A 175 8.59 19.21 8.52
CA ASP A 175 9.59 18.33 9.15
C ASP A 175 8.94 17.01 9.57
N TYR A 176 7.68 17.07 9.99
CA TYR A 176 6.93 15.87 10.31
C TYR A 176 6.60 15.06 9.06
N ARG A 177 6.22 15.70 7.94
CA ARG A 177 6.03 15.01 6.64
C ARG A 177 7.29 14.30 6.16
N ASN A 178 8.47 14.88 6.37
CA ASN A 178 9.73 14.17 6.08
C ASN A 178 9.82 12.85 6.87
N LYS A 179 9.46 12.84 8.15
CA LYS A 179 9.41 11.60 8.96
C LYS A 179 8.36 10.62 8.45
N MET A 180 7.21 11.10 8.00
CA MET A 180 6.18 10.26 7.41
C MET A 180 6.71 9.53 6.16
N VAL A 181 7.31 10.28 5.25
CA VAL A 181 7.92 9.74 4.01
C VAL A 181 9.04 8.75 4.32
N GLU A 182 9.99 9.13 5.18
CA GLU A 182 11.07 8.22 5.62
C GLU A 182 10.54 6.92 6.23
N GLY A 183 9.47 7.00 7.04
CA GLY A 183 8.84 5.83 7.64
C GLY A 183 8.23 4.90 6.59
N ILE A 184 7.58 5.45 5.56
CA ILE A 184 7.02 4.64 4.46
C ILE A 184 8.14 4.01 3.65
N VAL A 185 9.19 4.75 3.28
CA VAL A 185 10.35 4.21 2.53
C VAL A 185 10.98 3.03 3.27
N ARG A 186 11.25 3.17 4.57
CA ARG A 186 11.81 2.08 5.39
C ARG A 186 10.90 0.84 5.42
N GLY A 187 9.59 1.04 5.47
CA GLY A 187 8.66 -0.09 5.42
C GLY A 187 8.65 -0.80 4.07
N VAL A 188 8.77 -0.04 2.97
CA VAL A 188 8.93 -0.61 1.63
C VAL A 188 10.25 -1.39 1.53
N GLU A 189 11.36 -0.82 1.99
CA GLU A 189 12.66 -1.49 2.01
C GLU A 189 12.60 -2.81 2.81
N GLN A 190 11.96 -2.80 3.98
CA GLN A 190 11.79 -3.98 4.83
C GLN A 190 10.99 -5.07 4.12
N TYR A 191 9.88 -4.73 3.47
CA TYR A 191 9.08 -5.66 2.67
C TYR A 191 9.89 -6.32 1.56
N TYR A 192 10.66 -5.55 0.78
CA TYR A 192 11.47 -6.12 -0.29
C TYR A 192 12.68 -6.92 0.23
N GLU A 193 13.21 -6.58 1.40
CA GLU A 193 14.31 -7.33 2.00
C GLU A 193 13.86 -8.73 2.45
N SER A 194 12.66 -8.86 3.05
CA SER A 194 12.09 -10.16 3.41
C SER A 194 11.81 -11.03 2.18
N HIS A 195 11.30 -10.45 1.09
CA HIS A 195 11.03 -11.19 -0.16
C HIS A 195 12.31 -11.65 -0.87
N ARG A 196 13.36 -10.83 -0.89
CA ARG A 196 14.65 -11.22 -1.49
C ARG A 196 15.34 -12.35 -0.73
N THR A 197 15.24 -12.39 0.60
CA THR A 197 15.80 -13.48 1.40
C THR A 197 15.01 -14.76 1.19
N SER A 198 13.69 -14.70 1.12
CA SER A 198 12.82 -15.83 0.83
C SER A 198 13.13 -16.47 -0.53
N ASP A 199 13.24 -15.65 -1.57
CA ASP A 199 13.57 -16.13 -2.94
C ASP A 199 14.96 -16.77 -3.01
N ALA A 200 15.93 -16.23 -2.28
CA ALA A 200 17.28 -16.78 -2.24
C ALA A 200 17.32 -18.14 -1.53
N ASP A 201 16.60 -18.29 -0.42
CA ASP A 201 16.49 -19.55 0.32
C ASP A 201 15.78 -20.63 -0.51
N GLU A 202 14.71 -20.28 -1.23
CA GLU A 202 13.98 -21.18 -2.11
C GLU A 202 14.83 -21.66 -3.30
N LEU A 203 15.65 -20.77 -3.88
CA LEU A 203 16.60 -21.11 -4.94
C LEU A 203 17.73 -22.04 -4.43
N ASP A 204 18.20 -21.85 -3.21
CA ASP A 204 19.23 -22.69 -2.59
C ASP A 204 18.70 -24.10 -2.27
N GLU A 205 17.45 -24.20 -1.77
CA GLU A 205 16.76 -25.48 -1.56
C GLU A 205 16.58 -26.25 -2.89
N LEU A 206 16.04 -25.57 -3.93
CA LEU A 206 15.88 -26.16 -5.26
C LEU A 206 17.20 -26.62 -5.88
N SER A 207 18.27 -25.85 -5.71
CA SER A 207 19.61 -26.21 -6.16
C SER A 207 20.13 -27.47 -5.45
N THR A 208 19.90 -27.55 -4.15
CA THR A 208 20.33 -28.71 -3.32
C THR A 208 19.53 -29.95 -3.68
N GLU A 209 18.23 -29.86 -3.93
CA GLU A 209 17.40 -30.98 -4.39
C GLU A 209 17.86 -31.49 -5.77
N LEU A 210 18.13 -30.56 -6.71
CA LEU A 210 18.59 -30.91 -8.06
C LEU A 210 19.96 -31.63 -8.04
N GLU A 211 20.88 -31.14 -7.22
CA GLU A 211 22.20 -31.81 -7.03
C GLU A 211 22.04 -33.22 -6.45
N GLY A 212 21.11 -33.39 -5.50
CA GLY A 212 20.77 -34.70 -4.93
C GLY A 212 20.23 -35.67 -5.98
N GLU A 213 19.30 -35.25 -6.81
CA GLU A 213 18.74 -36.07 -7.90
C GLU A 213 19.82 -36.47 -8.95
N ILE A 214 20.71 -35.55 -9.29
CA ILE A 214 21.81 -35.82 -10.23
C ILE A 214 22.74 -36.87 -9.65
N GLN A 215 23.05 -36.76 -8.37
CA GLN A 215 23.95 -37.70 -7.69
C GLN A 215 23.35 -39.10 -7.59
N GLU A 216 22.05 -39.21 -7.29
CA GLU A 216 21.33 -40.50 -7.27
C GLU A 216 21.32 -41.18 -8.64
N ARG A 217 21.08 -40.43 -9.74
CA ARG A 217 21.10 -40.95 -11.12
C ARG A 217 22.49 -41.42 -11.53
N GLN A 218 23.53 -40.71 -11.14
CA GLN A 218 24.91 -41.12 -11.40
C GLN A 218 25.26 -42.42 -10.67
N VAL A 219 24.76 -42.61 -9.45
CA VAL A 219 24.98 -43.86 -8.66
C VAL A 219 24.21 -45.04 -9.27
N GLN A 220 23.05 -44.79 -9.90
CA GLN A 220 22.25 -45.84 -10.55
C GLN A 220 22.73 -46.20 -11.95
N GLY A 221 23.76 -45.53 -12.49
CA GLY A 221 24.38 -45.87 -13.77
C GLY A 221 23.58 -45.49 -15.01
N GLU A 222 22.62 -44.60 -14.88
CA GLU A 222 21.88 -44.03 -16.01
C GLU A 222 22.70 -42.92 -16.69
N SER A 223 23.35 -43.25 -17.80
CA SER A 223 24.00 -42.27 -18.68
C SER A 223 23.00 -41.73 -19.69
N TRP A 224 23.11 -40.47 -19.96
CA TRP A 224 22.34 -39.75 -21.01
C TRP A 224 22.73 -40.24 -22.42
#